data_44131a83c07f3b8c1c32740351bfe28f
#
_entry.id   44131a83c07f3b8c1c32740351bfe28f
#
_cell.length_a   1.000
_cell.length_b   1.000
_cell.length_c   1.000
_cell.angle_alpha   90.00
_cell.angle_beta   90.00
_cell.angle_gamma   90.00
#
_symmetry.space_group_name_H-M   'P 1'
#
loop_
_entity.id
_entity.type
_entity.pdbx_description
1 polymer ?
#
loop_
_entity_poly.entity_id
_entity_poly.type
_entity_poly.pdbx_seq_one_letter_code
_entity_poly.pdbx_strand_id
1 'polypeptide(L)'
;VALTIQVANPRMFIPGEGGGGDGEEAFWTATGTGKTIREATFGISHRVPRRLFFGHNRLMIVGEEVAREGIMPYLDRYFRSRETRPNLYILVARGRGQDILETNMATFRSSGMALINMFDLGNNHTVVPVRLIQFVYDLTSACQAAVAPMVQVVVQSSVSIEEAKHASRLQTLSVKGLAVFNSEGQMVGEMNETETAGLLWIRNWAEKHQLTVPCPIESAKASVDLD
;
A
#
# COMPACT_ATOMS: atom_id res chain seq x y z
N VAL A 1 -4.44 -6.52 -18.37
CA VAL A 1 -4.48 -6.17 -16.94
C VAL A 1 -4.46 -7.44 -16.11
N ALA A 2 -3.62 -7.49 -15.08
CA ALA A 2 -3.65 -8.51 -14.05
C ALA A 2 -4.25 -7.89 -12.77
N LEU A 3 -5.25 -8.53 -12.18
CA LEU A 3 -5.87 -8.15 -10.92
C LEU A 3 -5.59 -9.23 -9.89
N THR A 4 -4.94 -8.86 -8.79
CA THR A 4 -4.76 -9.74 -7.63
C THR A 4 -5.60 -9.22 -6.47
N ILE A 5 -6.35 -10.09 -5.86
CA ILE A 5 -7.14 -9.79 -4.66
C ILE A 5 -6.65 -10.64 -3.50
N GLN A 6 -6.61 -10.05 -2.31
CA GLN A 6 -6.38 -10.75 -1.05
C GLN A 6 -7.69 -10.76 -0.26
N VAL A 7 -8.18 -11.94 0.07
CA VAL A 7 -9.49 -12.14 0.70
C VAL A 7 -9.30 -12.77 2.07
N ALA A 8 -9.95 -12.18 3.08
CA ALA A 8 -9.99 -12.73 4.42
C ALA A 8 -10.88 -13.99 4.48
N ASN A 9 -10.44 -15.03 5.17
CA ASN A 9 -11.27 -16.19 5.51
C ASN A 9 -12.12 -15.86 6.76
N PRO A 10 -13.46 -15.69 6.63
CA PRO A 10 -14.28 -15.26 7.77
C PRO A 10 -14.24 -16.21 8.95
N ARG A 11 -14.06 -17.52 8.73
CA ARG A 11 -14.02 -18.54 9.79
C ARG A 11 -12.88 -18.31 10.79
N MET A 12 -11.77 -17.76 10.31
CA MET A 12 -10.59 -17.49 11.17
C MET A 12 -10.75 -16.29 12.09
N PHE A 13 -11.86 -15.54 11.96
CA PHE A 13 -12.15 -14.34 12.74
C PHE A 13 -13.37 -14.47 13.66
N ILE A 14 -14.01 -15.66 13.69
CA ILE A 14 -15.15 -15.95 14.60
C ILE A 14 -14.59 -16.36 15.96
N PRO A 15 -14.87 -15.61 17.06
CA PRO A 15 -14.47 -16.01 18.41
C PRO A 15 -15.15 -17.33 18.79
N GLY A 16 -14.37 -18.33 19.17
CA GLY A 16 -14.88 -19.63 19.63
C GLY A 16 -14.84 -20.78 18.61
N GLU A 17 -14.77 -20.53 17.32
CA GLU A 17 -14.53 -21.55 16.27
C GLU A 17 -13.05 -21.59 15.83
N GLY A 18 -12.19 -20.81 16.45
CA GLY A 18 -10.79 -20.64 16.10
C GLY A 18 -9.85 -21.79 16.51
N GLY A 19 -10.33 -23.00 16.41
CA GLY A 19 -9.50 -24.18 16.29
C GLY A 19 -9.09 -24.32 14.83
N GLY A 20 -8.20 -23.44 14.34
CA GLY A 20 -7.57 -23.66 13.04
C GLY A 20 -6.84 -24.98 13.08
N GLY A 21 -7.38 -25.98 12.37
CA GLY A 21 -6.59 -27.16 12.04
C GLY A 21 -5.32 -26.70 11.34
N ASP A 22 -4.22 -27.36 11.62
CA ASP A 22 -2.93 -27.13 10.96
C ASP A 22 -3.15 -27.03 9.44
N GLY A 23 -3.03 -25.79 8.87
CA GLY A 23 -3.06 -25.56 7.44
C GLY A 23 -4.12 -24.59 6.89
N GLU A 24 -5.08 -24.08 7.66
CA GLU A 24 -6.02 -23.07 7.14
C GLU A 24 -5.41 -21.67 7.19
N GLU A 25 -5.19 -21.07 6.01
CA GLU A 25 -4.70 -19.70 5.89
C GLU A 25 -5.81 -18.69 6.23
N ALA A 26 -5.46 -17.67 7.06
CA ALA A 26 -6.38 -16.59 7.43
C ALA A 26 -6.77 -15.71 6.23
N PHE A 27 -5.93 -15.69 5.22
CA PHE A 27 -6.11 -14.96 3.95
C PHE A 27 -5.65 -15.82 2.80
N TRP A 28 -6.30 -15.66 1.66
CA TRP A 28 -5.85 -16.23 0.41
C TRP A 28 -5.79 -15.18 -0.69
N THR A 29 -4.91 -15.36 -1.64
CA THR A 29 -4.77 -14.48 -2.80
C THR A 29 -5.29 -15.18 -4.05
N ALA A 30 -5.94 -14.40 -4.93
CA ALA A 30 -6.34 -14.86 -6.25
C ALA A 30 -6.00 -13.84 -7.30
N THR A 31 -5.41 -14.30 -8.40
CA THR A 31 -5.07 -13.46 -9.55
C THR A 31 -5.92 -13.85 -10.75
N GLY A 32 -6.51 -12.87 -11.38
CA GLY A 32 -7.21 -12.99 -12.65
C GLY A 32 -6.59 -12.05 -13.68
N THR A 33 -6.63 -12.45 -14.94
CA THR A 33 -6.15 -11.65 -16.08
C THR A 33 -7.28 -11.36 -17.03
N GLY A 34 -7.21 -10.24 -17.73
CA GLY A 34 -8.19 -9.86 -18.74
C GLY A 34 -7.82 -8.56 -19.43
N LYS A 35 -8.54 -8.20 -20.48
CA LYS A 35 -8.39 -6.89 -21.15
C LYS A 35 -8.89 -5.74 -20.27
N THR A 36 -9.81 -6.04 -19.35
CA THR A 36 -10.40 -5.09 -18.40
C THR A 36 -10.40 -5.66 -16.99
N ILE A 37 -10.51 -4.79 -15.95
CA ILE A 37 -10.68 -5.21 -14.55
C ILE A 37 -11.92 -6.12 -14.40
N ARG A 38 -13.00 -5.84 -15.15
CA ARG A 38 -14.21 -6.66 -15.11
C ARG A 38 -13.96 -8.08 -15.57
N GLU A 39 -13.24 -8.25 -16.65
CA GLU A 39 -12.88 -9.58 -17.18
C GLU A 39 -11.95 -10.32 -16.22
N ALA A 40 -10.93 -9.63 -15.68
CA ALA A 40 -10.05 -10.18 -14.66
C ALA A 40 -10.83 -10.62 -13.40
N THR A 41 -11.76 -9.79 -12.91
CA THR A 41 -12.64 -10.12 -11.77
C THR A 41 -13.53 -11.32 -12.07
N PHE A 42 -14.08 -11.40 -13.28
CA PHE A 42 -14.90 -12.53 -13.71
C PHE A 42 -14.09 -13.83 -13.70
N GLY A 43 -12.85 -13.79 -14.22
CA GLY A 43 -11.93 -14.94 -14.17
C GLY A 43 -11.64 -15.42 -12.74
N ILE A 44 -11.54 -14.49 -11.77
CA ILE A 44 -11.38 -14.85 -10.36
C ILE A 44 -12.67 -15.47 -9.83
N SER A 45 -13.84 -14.90 -10.13
CA SER A 45 -15.14 -15.35 -9.62
C SER A 45 -15.48 -16.79 -9.98
N HIS A 46 -14.97 -17.30 -11.10
CA HIS A 46 -15.13 -18.71 -11.48
C HIS A 46 -14.33 -19.70 -10.62
N ARG A 47 -13.32 -19.22 -9.91
CA ARG A 47 -12.44 -20.04 -9.06
C ARG A 47 -12.83 -19.96 -7.58
N VAL A 48 -13.71 -19.03 -7.23
CA VAL A 48 -14.13 -18.77 -5.85
C VAL A 48 -15.56 -19.23 -5.66
N PRO A 49 -15.85 -20.16 -4.73
CA PRO A 49 -17.20 -20.66 -4.50
C PRO A 49 -18.12 -19.66 -3.77
N ARG A 50 -17.72 -18.39 -3.69
CA ARG A 50 -18.44 -17.30 -3.03
C ARG A 50 -18.44 -16.05 -3.89
N ARG A 51 -19.51 -15.24 -3.76
CA ARG A 51 -19.56 -13.92 -4.40
C ARG A 51 -18.50 -13.00 -3.80
N LEU A 52 -17.66 -12.42 -4.65
CA LEU A 52 -16.71 -11.37 -4.26
C LEU A 52 -17.49 -10.09 -3.96
N PHE A 53 -17.22 -9.50 -2.79
CA PHE A 53 -17.84 -8.26 -2.36
C PHE A 53 -16.75 -7.23 -2.04
N PHE A 54 -16.70 -6.15 -2.82
CA PHE A 54 -15.66 -5.13 -2.72
C PHE A 54 -16.00 -3.96 -1.79
N GLY A 55 -17.18 -3.98 -1.14
CA GLY A 55 -17.62 -2.91 -0.24
C GLY A 55 -16.78 -2.75 1.04
N HIS A 56 -16.02 -3.77 1.40
CA HIS A 56 -15.09 -3.75 2.55
C HIS A 56 -13.63 -3.64 2.15
N ASN A 57 -13.36 -3.31 0.89
CA ASN A 57 -12.00 -3.07 0.45
C ASN A 57 -11.39 -1.88 1.21
N ARG A 58 -10.23 -2.07 1.81
CA ARG A 58 -9.52 -1.05 2.62
C ARG A 58 -8.24 -0.55 1.95
N LEU A 59 -7.75 -1.27 0.93
CA LEU A 59 -6.46 -1.03 0.32
C LEU A 59 -6.53 -1.27 -1.19
N MET A 60 -5.94 -0.38 -1.98
CA MET A 60 -5.69 -0.52 -3.40
C MET A 60 -4.20 -0.34 -3.66
N ILE A 61 -3.57 -1.34 -4.26
CA ILE A 61 -2.16 -1.29 -4.66
C ILE A 61 -2.10 -1.27 -6.18
N VAL A 62 -1.49 -0.25 -6.73
CA VAL A 62 -1.27 -0.09 -8.17
C VAL A 62 0.17 -0.49 -8.47
N GLY A 63 0.40 -1.40 -9.41
CA GLY A 63 1.75 -1.72 -9.87
C GLY A 63 2.38 -0.53 -10.59
N GLU A 64 3.69 -0.38 -10.49
CA GLU A 64 4.42 0.76 -11.04
C GLU A 64 4.21 0.95 -12.54
N GLU A 65 4.24 -0.13 -13.32
CA GLU A 65 3.99 -0.10 -14.76
C GLU A 65 2.60 0.50 -15.07
N VAL A 66 1.57 0.03 -14.38
CA VAL A 66 0.20 0.55 -14.52
C VAL A 66 0.10 2.01 -14.09
N ALA A 67 0.82 2.40 -13.03
CA ALA A 67 0.87 3.78 -12.59
C ALA A 67 1.50 4.70 -13.64
N ARG A 68 2.56 4.24 -14.31
CA ARG A 68 3.24 4.99 -15.39
C ARG A 68 2.41 5.05 -16.68
N GLU A 69 1.70 3.98 -17.03
CA GLU A 69 0.80 3.97 -18.18
C GLU A 69 -0.43 4.87 -17.99
N GLY A 70 -0.91 4.97 -16.76
CA GLY A 70 -2.07 5.79 -16.39
C GLY A 70 -3.17 5.00 -15.69
N ILE A 71 -3.60 5.50 -14.53
CA ILE A 71 -4.55 4.79 -13.66
C ILE A 71 -6.01 5.19 -13.87
N MET A 72 -6.30 6.23 -14.66
CA MET A 72 -7.66 6.76 -14.85
C MET A 72 -8.70 5.72 -15.30
N PRO A 73 -8.41 4.83 -16.28
CA PRO A 73 -9.39 3.82 -16.70
C PRO A 73 -9.80 2.86 -15.58
N TYR A 74 -8.88 2.59 -14.66
CA TYR A 74 -9.10 1.70 -13.51
C TYR A 74 -9.90 2.39 -12.40
N LEU A 75 -9.62 3.67 -12.16
CA LEU A 75 -10.35 4.50 -11.21
C LEU A 75 -11.80 4.71 -11.65
N ASP A 76 -12.04 5.05 -12.93
CA ASP A 76 -13.38 5.22 -13.48
C ASP A 76 -14.23 3.96 -13.23
N ARG A 77 -13.69 2.80 -13.53
CA ARG A 77 -14.36 1.53 -13.26
C ARG A 77 -14.69 1.33 -11.79
N TYR A 78 -13.74 1.69 -10.89
CA TYR A 78 -13.92 1.55 -9.45
C TYR A 78 -15.05 2.45 -8.94
N PHE A 79 -15.08 3.71 -9.35
CA PHE A 79 -16.10 4.68 -8.95
C PHE A 79 -17.49 4.41 -9.52
N ARG A 80 -17.59 3.78 -10.69
CA ARG A 80 -18.88 3.37 -11.28
C ARG A 80 -19.52 2.15 -10.58
N SER A 81 -18.78 1.44 -9.77
CA SER A 81 -19.32 0.30 -9.02
C SER A 81 -20.11 0.78 -7.80
N ARG A 82 -21.34 0.31 -7.64
CA ARG A 82 -22.18 0.62 -6.48
C ARG A 82 -21.69 -0.03 -5.19
N GLU A 83 -20.85 -1.03 -5.30
CA GLU A 83 -20.36 -1.82 -4.14
C GLU A 83 -19.10 -1.20 -3.53
N THR A 84 -18.35 -0.40 -4.27
CA THR A 84 -17.05 0.11 -3.83
C THR A 84 -17.20 1.41 -3.03
N ARG A 85 -16.36 1.53 -2.00
CA ARG A 85 -16.28 2.75 -1.19
C ARG A 85 -14.94 3.44 -1.46
N PRO A 86 -14.92 4.74 -1.78
CA PRO A 86 -13.67 5.44 -2.11
C PRO A 86 -12.79 5.77 -0.89
N ASN A 87 -13.24 5.41 0.32
CA ASN A 87 -12.50 5.67 1.56
C ASN A 87 -11.53 4.51 1.89
N LEU A 88 -10.73 4.09 0.93
CA LEU A 88 -9.67 3.12 1.10
C LEU A 88 -8.31 3.79 0.85
N TYR A 89 -7.25 3.17 1.32
CA TYR A 89 -5.90 3.63 1.05
C TYR A 89 -5.47 3.27 -0.37
N ILE A 90 -4.77 4.19 -1.06
CA ILE A 90 -4.13 3.93 -2.34
C ILE A 90 -2.62 3.95 -2.18
N LEU A 91 -1.93 2.98 -2.79
CA LEU A 91 -0.47 2.86 -2.82
C LEU A 91 0.01 2.51 -4.21
N VAL A 92 1.27 2.83 -4.49
CA VAL A 92 1.99 2.36 -5.67
C VAL A 92 3.04 1.34 -5.23
N ALA A 93 3.04 0.16 -5.83
CA ALA A 93 4.07 -0.84 -5.61
C ALA A 93 5.28 -0.54 -6.49
N ARG A 94 6.50 -0.56 -5.92
CA ARG A 94 7.72 -0.67 -6.74
C ARG A 94 7.75 -2.05 -7.38
N GLY A 95 7.51 -2.10 -8.69
CA GLY A 95 7.25 -3.32 -9.42
C GLY A 95 5.78 -3.75 -9.40
N ARG A 96 5.50 -5.03 -9.16
CA ARG A 96 4.15 -5.57 -9.29
C ARG A 96 3.40 -5.53 -7.95
N GLY A 97 2.14 -5.07 -7.99
CA GLY A 97 1.27 -5.08 -6.81
C GLY A 97 1.01 -6.49 -6.24
N GLN A 98 1.06 -7.52 -7.09
CA GLN A 98 0.95 -8.91 -6.70
C GLN A 98 2.06 -9.32 -5.72
N ASP A 99 3.30 -8.94 -5.99
CA ASP A 99 4.46 -9.30 -5.16
C ASP A 99 4.32 -8.75 -3.73
N ILE A 100 3.69 -7.58 -3.58
CA ILE A 100 3.37 -6.99 -2.29
C ILE A 100 2.33 -7.82 -1.52
N LEU A 101 1.26 -8.26 -2.20
CA LEU A 101 0.19 -9.04 -1.57
C LEU A 101 0.63 -10.47 -1.22
N GLU A 102 1.52 -11.06 -1.99
CA GLU A 102 2.05 -12.41 -1.78
C GLU A 102 3.23 -12.47 -0.81
N THR A 103 3.72 -11.30 -0.34
CA THR A 103 4.79 -11.25 0.65
C THR A 103 4.33 -11.84 1.97
N ASN A 104 5.02 -12.89 2.41
CA ASN A 104 4.77 -13.51 3.71
C ASN A 104 5.52 -12.74 4.80
N MET A 105 4.77 -12.15 5.73
CA MET A 105 5.31 -11.37 6.85
C MET A 105 5.24 -12.16 8.14
N ALA A 106 6.36 -12.24 8.87
CA ALA A 106 6.43 -13.00 10.13
C ALA A 106 5.48 -12.48 11.23
N THR A 107 5.19 -11.18 11.23
CA THR A 107 4.42 -10.52 12.31
C THR A 107 2.95 -10.30 11.99
N PHE A 108 2.53 -10.47 10.74
CA PHE A 108 1.15 -10.24 10.32
C PHE A 108 0.62 -11.40 9.49
N ARG A 109 -0.64 -11.75 9.71
CA ARG A 109 -1.32 -12.81 8.96
C ARG A 109 -1.51 -12.48 7.46
N SER A 110 -1.44 -11.19 7.09
CA SER A 110 -1.47 -10.75 5.69
C SER A 110 -0.70 -9.45 5.48
N SER A 111 -0.11 -9.31 4.31
CA SER A 111 0.59 -8.11 3.85
C SER A 111 -0.35 -6.90 3.78
N GLY A 112 -1.58 -7.09 3.32
CA GLY A 112 -2.59 -6.02 3.28
C GLY A 112 -2.95 -5.49 4.67
N MET A 113 -3.10 -6.35 5.68
CA MET A 113 -3.33 -5.93 7.06
C MET A 113 -2.13 -5.20 7.65
N ALA A 114 -0.91 -5.64 7.34
CA ALA A 114 0.30 -4.96 7.78
C ALA A 114 0.36 -3.51 7.26
N LEU A 115 0.09 -3.31 5.97
CA LEU A 115 0.06 -1.99 5.34
C LEU A 115 -1.03 -1.08 5.96
N ILE A 116 -2.22 -1.62 6.17
CA ILE A 116 -3.31 -0.87 6.80
C ILE A 116 -2.92 -0.44 8.21
N ASN A 117 -2.30 -1.33 9.00
CA ASN A 117 -1.85 -1.00 10.35
C ASN A 117 -0.73 0.05 10.35
N MET A 118 0.19 0.02 9.37
CA MET A 118 1.21 1.08 9.23
C MET A 118 0.59 2.46 9.05
N PHE A 119 -0.54 2.55 8.31
CA PHE A 119 -1.24 3.80 8.10
C PHE A 119 -2.12 4.20 9.30
N ASP A 120 -2.82 3.24 9.91
CA ASP A 120 -3.73 3.52 11.03
C ASP A 120 -2.96 3.89 12.32
N LEU A 121 -1.76 3.35 12.53
CA LEU A 121 -0.93 3.65 13.70
C LEU A 121 -0.23 5.01 13.64
N GLY A 122 -0.02 5.57 12.43
CA GLY A 122 0.59 6.89 12.25
C GLY A 122 1.99 7.08 12.84
N ASN A 123 2.65 5.97 13.26
CA ASN A 123 3.91 6.02 14.02
C ASN A 123 5.14 6.40 13.19
N ASN A 124 5.01 6.51 11.88
CA ASN A 124 6.12 6.86 10.99
C ASN A 124 5.86 8.19 10.31
N HIS A 125 6.63 9.19 10.66
CA HIS A 125 6.57 10.54 10.09
C HIS A 125 6.83 10.61 8.58
N THR A 126 7.27 9.51 7.97
CA THR A 126 7.51 9.40 6.52
C THR A 126 6.43 8.62 5.77
N VAL A 127 5.52 7.96 6.48
CA VAL A 127 4.42 7.18 5.90
C VAL A 127 3.18 8.06 5.78
N VAL A 128 2.87 8.49 4.56
CA VAL A 128 1.73 9.38 4.27
C VAL A 128 0.51 8.54 3.93
N PRO A 129 -0.54 8.50 4.78
CA PRO A 129 -1.76 7.79 4.46
C PRO A 129 -2.59 8.61 3.45
N VAL A 130 -2.65 8.17 2.20
CA VAL A 130 -3.49 8.81 1.17
C VAL A 130 -4.73 7.96 0.92
N ARG A 131 -5.90 8.57 1.05
CA ARG A 131 -7.19 7.94 0.71
C ARG A 131 -7.47 8.10 -0.78
N LEU A 132 -8.11 7.10 -1.39
CA LEU A 132 -8.46 7.15 -2.81
C LEU A 132 -9.30 8.39 -3.16
N ILE A 133 -10.22 8.77 -2.29
CA ILE A 133 -11.05 9.97 -2.49
C ILE A 133 -10.20 11.25 -2.55
N GLN A 134 -9.20 11.38 -1.67
CA GLN A 134 -8.27 12.51 -1.66
C GLN A 134 -7.39 12.49 -2.90
N PHE A 135 -6.88 11.32 -3.27
CA PHE A 135 -6.06 11.15 -4.47
C PHE A 135 -6.80 11.61 -5.73
N VAL A 136 -8.07 11.22 -5.89
CA VAL A 136 -8.88 11.62 -7.05
C VAL A 136 -9.22 13.11 -7.01
N TYR A 137 -9.47 13.66 -5.84
CA TYR A 137 -9.67 15.10 -5.68
C TYR A 137 -8.43 15.87 -6.13
N ASP A 138 -7.24 15.47 -5.66
CA ASP A 138 -5.97 16.10 -6.06
C ASP A 138 -5.71 15.93 -7.57
N LEU A 139 -6.01 14.75 -8.13
CA LEU A 139 -5.83 14.45 -9.55
C LEU A 139 -6.68 15.34 -10.46
N THR A 140 -7.86 15.72 -10.01
CA THR A 140 -8.78 16.60 -10.75
C THR A 140 -8.59 18.08 -10.41
N SER A 141 -7.74 18.39 -9.45
CA SER A 141 -7.43 19.77 -9.04
C SER A 141 -6.43 20.42 -10.00
N ALA A 142 -6.68 21.69 -10.34
CA ALA A 142 -5.73 22.48 -11.13
C ALA A 142 -4.52 22.97 -10.32
N CYS A 143 -4.59 22.91 -8.99
CA CYS A 143 -3.60 23.54 -8.10
C CYS A 143 -2.69 22.54 -7.37
N GLN A 144 -2.98 21.24 -7.44
CA GLN A 144 -2.25 20.21 -6.70
C GLN A 144 -1.97 19.01 -7.59
N ALA A 145 -0.76 18.46 -7.48
CA ALA A 145 -0.46 17.16 -8.07
C ALA A 145 -0.95 16.05 -7.14
N ALA A 146 -1.60 15.02 -7.67
CA ALA A 146 -1.95 13.86 -6.89
C ALA A 146 -0.69 13.08 -6.50
N VAL A 147 -0.65 12.57 -5.28
CA VAL A 147 0.45 11.75 -4.77
C VAL A 147 -0.08 10.49 -4.11
N ALA A 148 0.70 9.42 -4.18
CA ALA A 148 0.39 8.16 -3.49
C ALA A 148 1.66 7.57 -2.88
N PRO A 149 1.60 7.00 -1.65
CA PRO A 149 2.76 6.38 -1.01
C PRO A 149 3.27 5.19 -1.82
N MET A 150 4.59 5.01 -1.82
CA MET A 150 5.22 3.89 -2.50
C MET A 150 5.55 2.78 -1.51
N VAL A 151 5.29 1.54 -1.92
CA VAL A 151 5.56 0.33 -1.14
C VAL A 151 6.50 -0.60 -1.91
N GLN A 152 7.42 -1.23 -1.18
CA GLN A 152 8.34 -2.22 -1.74
C GLN A 152 8.55 -3.39 -0.78
N VAL A 153 8.92 -4.54 -1.34
CA VAL A 153 9.40 -5.68 -0.57
C VAL A 153 10.86 -5.46 -0.23
N VAL A 154 11.21 -5.60 1.04
CA VAL A 154 12.59 -5.51 1.53
C VAL A 154 12.96 -6.84 2.19
N VAL A 155 14.10 -7.37 1.86
CA VAL A 155 14.66 -8.55 2.53
C VAL A 155 15.35 -8.09 3.80
N GLN A 156 14.86 -8.53 4.94
CA GLN A 156 15.52 -8.28 6.22
C GLN A 156 16.74 -9.18 6.34
N SER A 157 17.94 -8.58 6.30
CA SER A 157 19.17 -9.30 6.58
C SER A 157 19.21 -9.61 8.07
N SER A 158 19.06 -10.88 8.46
CA SER A 158 19.26 -11.31 9.83
C SER A 158 20.74 -11.11 10.23
N VAL A 159 20.96 -10.58 11.41
CA VAL A 159 22.29 -10.12 11.89
C VAL A 159 23.22 -11.28 12.30
N SER A 160 22.78 -12.53 12.31
CA SER A 160 23.62 -13.67 12.69
C SER A 160 23.79 -14.69 11.56
N ILE A 161 25.05 -15.02 11.29
CA ILE A 161 25.48 -15.97 10.22
C ILE A 161 24.97 -17.41 10.49
N GLU A 162 24.66 -17.78 11.73
CA GLU A 162 24.18 -19.11 12.07
C GLU A 162 22.67 -19.30 11.87
N GLU A 163 21.86 -18.24 12.03
CA GLU A 163 20.41 -18.26 11.75
C GLU A 163 20.09 -18.20 10.25
N ALA A 164 21.02 -17.71 9.44
CA ALA A 164 20.84 -17.59 7.98
C ALA A 164 20.72 -18.95 7.24
N LYS A 165 21.04 -20.06 7.88
CA LYS A 165 20.93 -21.41 7.26
C LYS A 165 19.52 -22.00 7.38
N HIS A 166 18.67 -21.50 8.26
CA HIS A 166 17.30 -22.00 8.49
C HIS A 166 16.21 -20.92 8.36
N ALA A 167 16.57 -19.65 8.23
CA ALA A 167 15.62 -18.57 7.96
C ALA A 167 15.39 -18.46 6.45
N SER A 168 14.25 -18.94 5.98
CA SER A 168 13.66 -18.37 4.78
C SER A 168 13.78 -16.85 4.92
N ARG A 169 14.42 -16.18 3.95
CA ARG A 169 14.67 -14.73 3.92
C ARG A 169 13.41 -14.02 4.40
N LEU A 170 13.43 -13.47 5.63
CA LEU A 170 12.31 -12.75 6.20
C LEU A 170 12.08 -11.52 5.32
N GLN A 171 11.02 -11.58 4.56
CA GLN A 171 10.58 -10.44 3.76
C GLN A 171 9.74 -9.52 4.63
N THR A 172 9.92 -8.24 4.47
CA THR A 172 9.08 -7.22 5.08
C THR A 172 8.67 -6.18 4.05
N LEU A 173 7.61 -5.44 4.34
CA LEU A 173 7.16 -4.35 3.50
C LEU A 173 7.71 -3.03 4.05
N SER A 174 8.18 -2.18 3.16
CA SER A 174 8.62 -0.83 3.49
C SER A 174 7.82 0.17 2.66
N VAL A 175 7.21 1.13 3.33
CA VAL A 175 6.52 2.26 2.68
C VAL A 175 7.44 3.47 2.79
N LYS A 176 7.94 3.95 1.65
CA LYS A 176 8.91 5.05 1.59
C LYS A 176 8.72 5.89 0.34
N GLY A 177 8.66 7.21 0.53
CA GLY A 177 8.51 8.15 -0.57
C GLY A 177 7.10 8.18 -1.16
N LEU A 178 6.91 9.03 -2.14
CA LEU A 178 5.64 9.26 -2.83
C LEU A 178 5.81 9.16 -4.34
N ALA A 179 4.88 8.51 -5.00
CA ALA A 179 4.68 8.61 -6.44
C ALA A 179 3.90 9.90 -6.74
N VAL A 180 4.31 10.64 -7.77
CA VAL A 180 3.69 11.90 -8.21
C VAL A 180 2.99 11.67 -9.53
N PHE A 181 1.76 12.16 -9.64
CA PHE A 181 0.92 11.97 -10.82
C PHE A 181 0.58 13.29 -11.51
N ASN A 182 0.52 13.25 -12.83
CA ASN A 182 -0.03 14.34 -13.63
C ASN A 182 -1.56 14.29 -13.68
N SER A 183 -2.19 15.29 -14.29
CA SER A 183 -3.66 15.38 -14.44
C SER A 183 -4.27 14.27 -15.31
N GLU A 184 -3.47 13.55 -16.09
CA GLU A 184 -3.91 12.41 -16.89
C GLU A 184 -3.88 11.10 -16.10
N GLY A 185 -3.43 11.15 -14.83
CA GLY A 185 -3.32 9.99 -13.95
C GLY A 185 -2.11 9.10 -14.25
N GLN A 186 -1.07 9.65 -14.87
CA GLN A 186 0.19 8.98 -15.12
C GLN A 186 1.20 9.36 -14.03
N MET A 187 1.89 8.36 -13.51
CA MET A 187 3.02 8.59 -12.61
C MET A 187 4.18 9.19 -13.38
N VAL A 188 4.54 10.44 -13.04
CA VAL A 188 5.58 11.21 -13.72
C VAL A 188 6.88 11.32 -12.94
N GLY A 189 6.88 10.97 -11.65
CA GLY A 189 8.04 11.04 -10.79
C GLY A 189 7.84 10.41 -9.43
N GLU A 190 8.90 10.41 -8.66
CA GLU A 190 8.94 9.92 -7.29
C GLU A 190 9.59 10.99 -6.39
N MET A 191 9.13 11.06 -5.16
CA MET A 191 9.71 11.87 -4.10
C MET A 191 10.40 10.95 -3.10
N ASN A 192 11.61 11.28 -2.71
CA ASN A 192 12.33 10.61 -1.62
C ASN A 192 11.77 11.02 -0.24
N GLU A 193 12.34 10.49 0.85
CA GLU A 193 11.86 10.77 2.20
C GLU A 193 12.00 12.26 2.58
N THR A 194 13.08 12.92 2.18
CA THR A 194 13.30 14.35 2.45
C THR A 194 12.33 15.24 1.67
N GLU A 195 12.11 14.92 0.39
CA GLU A 195 11.14 15.63 -0.45
C GLU A 195 9.72 15.41 0.03
N THR A 196 9.41 14.17 0.47
CA THR A 196 8.13 13.84 1.09
C THR A 196 7.88 14.66 2.34
N ALA A 197 8.87 14.76 3.24
CA ALA A 197 8.77 15.59 4.42
C ALA A 197 8.51 17.07 4.06
N GLY A 198 9.22 17.61 3.06
CA GLY A 198 8.99 18.96 2.55
C GLY A 198 7.56 19.17 2.03
N LEU A 199 7.02 18.20 1.28
CA LEU A 199 5.64 18.25 0.79
C LEU A 199 4.62 18.25 1.93
N LEU A 200 4.84 17.45 2.98
CA LEU A 200 3.95 17.39 4.15
C LEU A 200 3.86 18.76 4.85
N TRP A 201 4.98 19.48 4.97
CA TRP A 201 5.00 20.84 5.50
C TRP A 201 4.19 21.79 4.62
N ILE A 202 4.41 21.78 3.30
CA ILE A 202 3.73 22.66 2.36
C ILE A 202 2.20 22.41 2.35
N ARG A 203 1.78 21.15 2.46
CA ARG A 203 0.36 20.76 2.46
C ARG A 203 -0.30 20.84 3.84
N ASN A 204 0.42 21.22 4.88
CA ASN A 204 -0.04 21.19 6.27
C ASN A 204 -0.56 19.82 6.70
N TRP A 205 0.10 18.76 6.24
CA TRP A 205 -0.17 17.37 6.60
C TRP A 205 0.78 16.85 7.69
N ALA A 206 1.71 17.69 8.11
CA ALA A 206 2.68 17.39 9.16
C ALA A 206 2.01 17.54 10.54
N GLU A 207 1.61 16.42 11.16
CA GLU A 207 1.06 16.43 12.52
C GLU A 207 2.16 16.43 13.59
N LYS A 208 3.23 15.69 13.35
CA LYS A 208 4.43 15.62 14.22
C LYS A 208 5.64 15.35 13.34
N HIS A 209 6.62 16.21 13.38
CA HIS A 209 7.86 16.04 12.60
C HIS A 209 9.11 16.38 13.36
N GLN A 210 10.14 15.55 13.21
CA GLN A 210 11.49 15.84 13.66
C GLN A 210 12.25 16.55 12.54
N LEU A 211 12.62 17.81 12.75
CA LEU A 211 13.46 18.59 11.86
C LEU A 211 14.92 18.44 12.27
N THR A 212 15.73 17.81 11.44
CA THR A 212 17.19 17.76 11.65
C THR A 212 17.84 18.89 10.86
N VAL A 213 18.34 19.90 11.55
CA VAL A 213 19.05 21.01 10.95
C VAL A 213 20.56 20.75 11.07
N PRO A 214 21.33 20.83 9.96
CA PRO A 214 22.79 20.73 10.06
C PRO A 214 23.33 21.92 10.87
N CYS A 215 23.99 21.61 11.97
CA CYS A 215 24.66 22.67 12.76
C CYS A 215 25.93 23.09 12.05
N PRO A 216 26.25 24.41 11.96
CA PRO A 216 27.47 24.90 11.36
C PRO A 216 28.76 24.56 12.15
N ILE A 217 28.62 23.95 13.32
CA ILE A 217 29.75 23.43 14.11
C ILE A 217 29.95 21.97 13.69
N GLU A 218 31.11 21.62 13.19
CA GLU A 218 31.48 20.36 12.51
C GLU A 218 31.19 19.06 13.26
N SER A 219 30.65 19.06 14.46
CA SER A 219 30.44 17.87 15.29
C SER A 219 29.06 17.72 15.93
N ALA A 220 28.08 18.60 15.71
CA ALA A 220 26.79 18.54 16.37
C ALA A 220 25.62 18.57 15.37
N LYS A 221 24.70 17.63 15.50
CA LYS A 221 23.38 17.67 14.87
C LYS A 221 22.37 18.08 15.94
N ALA A 222 21.64 19.16 15.70
CA ALA A 222 20.50 19.53 16.52
C ALA A 222 19.22 18.93 15.92
N SER A 223 18.42 18.27 16.74
CA SER A 223 17.06 17.85 16.40
C SER A 223 16.07 18.70 17.18
N VAL A 224 15.05 19.19 16.52
CA VAL A 224 13.96 19.94 17.16
C VAL A 224 12.68 19.11 16.91
N ASP A 225 12.05 18.70 18.01
CA ASP A 225 10.72 18.11 17.96
C ASP A 225 9.71 19.26 17.95
N LEU A 226 8.87 19.28 16.93
CA LEU A 226 7.78 20.25 16.80
C LEU A 226 6.49 19.54 17.14
N ASP A 227 5.94 19.86 18.32
CA ASP A 227 4.63 19.41 18.79
C ASP A 227 3.49 20.17 18.10
#